data_7b3fa7e598d979f892abb58776622893
#
_entry.id   7b3fa7e598d979f892abb58776622893
#
_cell.length_a   1.000
_cell.length_b   1.000
_cell.length_c   1.000
_cell.angle_alpha   90.00
_cell.angle_beta   90.00
_cell.angle_gamma   90.00
#
_symmetry.space_group_name_H-M   'P 1'
#
loop_
_entity.id
_entity.type
_entity.pdbx_description
1 polymer ?
#
loop_
_entity_poly.entity_id
_entity_poly.type
_entity_poly.pdbx_seq_one_letter_code
_entity_poly.pdbx_strand_id
1 'polypeptide(L)'
;GLCGDLKFGRTVHSLINALVRYENIEFVLISPEELRLPSYVRKDVLDKKNIPYTEVERLEDALPDLDILYMTRVQKERFFNEEDYIRMKDFYILDKEKMELAPKDMLVLHPLPRVNEISVEVDDDPRAVYFKQVQYGVYIRMALILTLLDIHVD
;
A
#
# COMPACT_ATOMS: atom_id res chain seq x y z
N GLY A 1 -1.47 6.14 -3.94
CA GLY A 1 -0.50 5.17 -4.52
C GLY A 1 -0.48 3.85 -3.76
N LEU A 2 -0.65 2.76 -4.48
CA LEU A 2 -0.48 1.40 -3.95
C LEU A 2 0.72 0.77 -4.64
N CYS A 3 1.80 0.50 -3.90
CA CYS A 3 3.09 0.10 -4.48
C CYS A 3 3.56 -1.26 -3.99
N GLY A 4 4.06 -2.09 -4.93
CA GLY A 4 4.69 -3.38 -4.67
C GLY A 4 3.89 -4.59 -5.18
N ASP A 5 3.60 -5.56 -4.32
CA ASP A 5 2.83 -6.75 -4.69
C ASP A 5 1.32 -6.48 -4.67
N LEU A 6 0.77 -6.02 -5.79
CA LEU A 6 -0.67 -5.77 -5.93
C LEU A 6 -1.43 -7.04 -6.31
N LYS A 7 -0.74 -8.07 -6.81
CA LYS A 7 -1.35 -9.31 -7.26
C LYS A 7 -1.78 -10.22 -6.10
N PHE A 8 -0.92 -10.41 -5.13
CA PHE A 8 -1.13 -11.32 -4.01
C PHE A 8 -1.38 -10.59 -2.68
N GLY A 9 -1.20 -9.27 -2.68
CA GLY A 9 -1.33 -8.42 -1.51
C GLY A 9 -2.77 -8.29 -1.00
N ARG A 10 -3.22 -9.22 -0.14
CA ARG A 10 -4.58 -9.17 0.45
C ARG A 10 -4.88 -7.86 1.17
N THR A 11 -3.87 -7.23 1.76
CA THR A 11 -4.01 -5.91 2.38
C THR A 11 -4.38 -4.84 1.36
N VAL A 12 -3.79 -4.88 0.16
CA VAL A 12 -4.12 -3.99 -0.95
C VAL A 12 -5.57 -4.18 -1.39
N HIS A 13 -5.98 -5.43 -1.63
CA HIS A 13 -7.35 -5.74 -2.06
C HIS A 13 -8.39 -5.29 -1.03
N SER A 14 -8.12 -5.52 0.26
CA SER A 14 -8.99 -5.09 1.34
C SER A 14 -9.05 -3.56 1.46
N LEU A 15 -7.91 -2.89 1.29
CA LEU A 15 -7.83 -1.42 1.35
C LEU A 15 -8.59 -0.79 0.19
N ILE A 16 -8.43 -1.30 -1.05
CA ILE A 16 -9.23 -0.85 -2.20
C ILE A 16 -10.72 -0.97 -1.89
N ASN A 17 -11.18 -2.16 -1.42
CA ASN A 17 -12.59 -2.38 -1.09
C ASN A 17 -13.12 -1.45 0.01
N ALA A 18 -12.28 -1.02 0.93
CA ALA A 18 -12.65 -0.04 1.95
C ALA A 18 -12.74 1.37 1.36
N LEU A 19 -11.71 1.79 0.62
CA LEU A 19 -11.58 3.15 0.11
C LEU A 19 -12.61 3.51 -0.97
N VAL A 20 -13.02 2.56 -1.83
CA VAL A 20 -14.05 2.80 -2.85
C VAL A 20 -15.45 3.13 -2.29
N ARG A 21 -15.60 3.22 -0.97
CA ARG A 21 -16.81 3.69 -0.28
C ARG A 21 -16.80 5.21 -0.03
N TYR A 22 -15.66 5.83 -0.23
CA TYR A 22 -15.47 7.27 -0.05
C TYR A 22 -15.52 7.97 -1.41
N GLU A 23 -15.82 9.25 -1.39
CA GLU A 23 -15.84 10.11 -2.58
C GLU A 23 -14.45 10.68 -2.86
N ASN A 24 -14.22 11.09 -4.11
CA ASN A 24 -13.00 11.75 -4.58
C ASN A 24 -11.73 10.89 -4.36
N ILE A 25 -11.85 9.56 -4.54
CA ILE A 25 -10.72 8.64 -4.50
C ILE A 25 -10.25 8.35 -5.91
N GLU A 26 -8.94 8.44 -6.12
CA GLU A 26 -8.23 7.98 -7.31
C GLU A 26 -7.08 7.06 -6.87
N PHE A 27 -6.81 6.02 -7.66
CA PHE A 27 -5.70 5.11 -7.37
C PHE A 27 -4.59 5.23 -8.40
N VAL A 28 -3.34 5.24 -7.92
CA VAL A 28 -2.16 4.97 -8.75
C VAL A 28 -1.63 3.59 -8.35
N LEU A 29 -1.71 2.63 -9.28
CA LEU A 29 -1.31 1.24 -9.07
C LEU A 29 0.13 1.06 -9.57
N ILE A 30 1.07 0.95 -8.63
CA ILE A 30 2.51 0.96 -8.91
C ILE A 30 3.05 -0.44 -8.73
N SER A 31 3.29 -1.14 -9.83
CA SER A 31 3.78 -2.53 -9.80
C SER A 31 4.43 -2.93 -11.12
N PRO A 32 5.39 -3.89 -11.10
CA PRO A 32 5.83 -4.53 -12.32
C PRO A 32 4.69 -5.35 -12.93
N GLU A 33 4.79 -5.68 -14.19
CA GLU A 33 3.73 -6.38 -14.93
C GLU A 33 3.28 -7.67 -14.25
N GLU A 34 4.21 -8.44 -13.71
CA GLU A 34 3.97 -9.73 -13.06
C GLU A 34 3.19 -9.62 -11.74
N LEU A 35 3.24 -8.44 -11.08
CA LEU A 35 2.60 -8.18 -9.80
C LEU A 35 1.42 -7.19 -9.89
N ARG A 36 0.92 -6.94 -11.09
CA ARG A 36 -0.25 -6.05 -11.32
C ARG A 36 -1.49 -6.53 -10.57
N LEU A 37 -2.32 -5.58 -10.23
CA LEU A 37 -3.61 -5.82 -9.59
C LEU A 37 -4.45 -6.78 -10.47
N PRO A 38 -5.02 -7.86 -9.90
CA PRO A 38 -5.80 -8.82 -10.66
C PRO A 38 -6.99 -8.20 -11.37
N SER A 39 -7.29 -8.72 -12.57
CA SER A 39 -8.38 -8.21 -13.40
C SER A 39 -9.75 -8.25 -12.72
N TYR A 40 -9.99 -9.24 -11.84
CA TYR A 40 -11.24 -9.31 -11.09
C TYR A 40 -11.39 -8.15 -10.09
N VAL A 41 -10.31 -7.69 -9.44
CA VAL A 41 -10.37 -6.52 -8.54
C VAL A 41 -10.60 -5.25 -9.36
N ARG A 42 -9.89 -5.09 -10.50
CA ARG A 42 -10.09 -3.93 -11.37
C ARG A 42 -11.52 -3.85 -11.88
N LYS A 43 -12.00 -4.92 -12.53
CA LYS A 43 -13.33 -4.95 -13.17
C LYS A 43 -14.48 -4.92 -12.15
N ASP A 44 -14.40 -5.75 -11.11
CA ASP A 44 -15.52 -5.95 -10.20
C ASP A 44 -15.60 -4.89 -9.10
N VAL A 45 -14.51 -4.17 -8.85
CA VAL A 45 -14.46 -3.14 -7.81
C VAL A 45 -14.25 -1.75 -8.41
N LEU A 46 -13.16 -1.51 -9.13
CA LEU A 46 -12.83 -0.17 -9.62
C LEU A 46 -13.73 0.24 -10.79
N ASP A 47 -13.75 -0.55 -11.86
CA ASP A 47 -14.51 -0.22 -13.08
C ASP A 47 -16.02 -0.18 -12.78
N LYS A 48 -16.52 -1.16 -12.02
CA LYS A 48 -17.94 -1.24 -11.65
C LYS A 48 -18.44 -0.02 -10.86
N LYS A 49 -17.55 0.61 -10.09
CA LYS A 49 -17.86 1.80 -9.29
C LYS A 49 -17.41 3.11 -9.95
N ASN A 50 -16.88 3.03 -11.18
CA ASN A 50 -16.30 4.17 -11.90
C ASN A 50 -15.22 4.92 -11.10
N ILE A 51 -14.40 4.19 -10.36
CA ILE A 51 -13.28 4.77 -9.62
C ILE A 51 -12.09 4.94 -10.58
N PRO A 52 -11.56 6.15 -10.75
CA PRO A 52 -10.42 6.38 -11.61
C PRO A 52 -9.16 5.70 -11.06
N TYR A 53 -8.36 5.12 -11.94
CA TYR A 53 -7.05 4.58 -11.59
C TYR A 53 -6.08 4.63 -12.76
N THR A 54 -4.79 4.73 -12.44
CA THR A 54 -3.68 4.69 -13.40
C THR A 54 -2.74 3.56 -13.00
N GLU A 55 -2.21 2.81 -13.97
CA GLU A 55 -1.19 1.79 -13.74
C GLU A 55 0.18 2.32 -14.21
N VAL A 56 1.17 2.28 -13.33
CA VAL A 56 2.55 2.68 -13.62
C VAL A 56 3.55 1.63 -13.11
N GLU A 57 4.72 1.57 -13.72
CA GLU A 57 5.76 0.62 -13.29
C GLU A 57 6.77 1.25 -12.35
N ARG A 58 7.07 2.54 -12.52
CA ARG A 58 8.10 3.21 -11.75
C ARG A 58 7.48 4.02 -10.62
N LEU A 59 8.06 3.86 -9.43
CA LEU A 59 7.63 4.62 -8.25
C LEU A 59 7.84 6.13 -8.43
N GLU A 60 8.99 6.49 -9.02
CA GLU A 60 9.38 7.88 -9.24
C GLU A 60 8.40 8.64 -10.14
N ASP A 61 7.75 7.96 -11.08
CA ASP A 61 6.78 8.58 -11.98
C ASP A 61 5.45 8.91 -11.28
N ALA A 62 5.17 8.23 -10.18
CA ALA A 62 3.94 8.41 -9.40
C ALA A 62 4.11 9.43 -8.25
N LEU A 63 5.26 9.43 -7.59
CA LEU A 63 5.49 10.16 -6.33
C LEU A 63 5.06 11.63 -6.33
N PRO A 64 5.28 12.43 -7.41
CA PRO A 64 4.94 13.86 -7.40
C PRO A 64 3.46 14.18 -7.20
N ASP A 65 2.57 13.26 -7.54
CA ASP A 65 1.12 13.49 -7.58
C ASP A 65 0.37 12.73 -6.46
N LEU A 66 1.08 12.09 -5.52
CA LEU A 66 0.46 11.29 -4.47
C LEU A 66 0.19 12.09 -3.20
N ASP A 67 -1.03 11.94 -2.66
CA ASP A 67 -1.36 12.37 -1.28
C ASP A 67 -0.94 11.28 -0.26
N ILE A 68 -1.08 10.01 -0.65
CA ILE A 68 -0.77 8.86 0.21
C ILE A 68 -0.05 7.80 -0.62
N LEU A 69 1.06 7.29 -0.10
CA LEU A 69 1.76 6.13 -0.62
C LEU A 69 1.63 4.95 0.35
N TYR A 70 0.98 3.88 -0.10
CA TYR A 70 0.87 2.63 0.64
C TYR A 70 1.85 1.61 0.03
N MET A 71 2.96 1.39 0.74
CA MET A 71 3.99 0.43 0.34
C MET A 71 3.65 -0.98 0.81
N THR A 72 3.98 -1.98 0.00
CA THR A 72 3.89 -3.39 0.37
C THR A 72 5.17 -4.12 0.00
N ARG A 73 5.52 -5.14 0.77
CA ARG A 73 6.67 -6.00 0.45
C ARG A 73 6.31 -7.02 -0.63
N VAL A 74 7.32 -7.42 -1.39
CA VAL A 74 7.26 -8.57 -2.29
C VAL A 74 7.53 -9.83 -1.48
N GLN A 75 6.56 -10.76 -1.42
CA GLN A 75 6.63 -11.95 -0.57
C GLN A 75 7.29 -13.12 -1.29
N LYS A 76 8.44 -13.62 -0.78
CA LYS A 76 9.19 -14.75 -1.37
C LYS A 76 8.32 -15.99 -1.57
N GLU A 77 7.49 -16.30 -0.61
CA GLU A 77 6.60 -17.47 -0.59
C GLU A 77 5.53 -17.50 -1.70
N ARG A 78 5.43 -16.43 -2.49
CA ARG A 78 4.49 -16.30 -3.61
C ARG A 78 5.09 -16.64 -4.97
N PHE A 79 6.40 -16.80 -5.03
CA PHE A 79 7.12 -17.11 -6.27
C PHE A 79 7.42 -18.61 -6.36
N PHE A 80 7.15 -19.21 -7.52
CA PHE A 80 7.52 -20.59 -7.80
C PHE A 80 9.01 -20.74 -8.07
N ASN A 81 9.65 -19.65 -8.54
CA ASN A 81 11.06 -19.58 -8.90
C ASN A 81 11.77 -18.53 -8.04
N GLU A 82 12.88 -18.91 -7.42
CA GLU A 82 13.68 -18.01 -6.60
C GLU A 82 14.33 -16.88 -7.41
N GLU A 83 14.64 -17.13 -8.70
CA GLU A 83 15.21 -16.13 -9.59
C GLU A 83 14.23 -14.97 -9.83
N ASP A 84 12.95 -15.26 -10.01
CA ASP A 84 11.91 -14.26 -10.17
C ASP A 84 11.74 -13.42 -8.90
N TYR A 85 11.80 -14.05 -7.74
CA TYR A 85 11.79 -13.32 -6.47
C TYR A 85 13.00 -12.40 -6.32
N ILE A 86 14.21 -12.88 -6.61
CA ILE A 86 15.44 -12.08 -6.52
C ILE A 86 15.38 -10.86 -7.42
N ARG A 87 14.81 -11.01 -8.63
CA ARG A 87 14.62 -9.91 -9.57
C ARG A 87 13.62 -8.87 -9.06
N MET A 88 12.57 -9.30 -8.34
CA MET A 88 11.44 -8.45 -7.94
C MET A 88 11.56 -7.88 -6.53
N LYS A 89 12.30 -8.53 -5.62
CA LYS A 89 12.34 -8.15 -4.18
C LYS A 89 12.85 -6.73 -3.94
N ASP A 90 13.77 -6.26 -4.79
CA ASP A 90 14.40 -4.94 -4.68
C ASP A 90 13.91 -3.96 -5.76
N PHE A 91 12.81 -4.30 -6.43
CA PHE A 91 12.28 -3.48 -7.53
C PHE A 91 11.78 -2.12 -7.02
N TYR A 92 11.20 -2.09 -5.83
CA TYR A 92 10.76 -0.88 -5.19
C TYR A 92 11.43 -0.70 -3.83
N ILE A 93 12.34 0.26 -3.75
CA ILE A 93 12.92 0.72 -2.50
C ILE A 93 12.60 2.20 -2.38
N LEU A 94 11.81 2.56 -1.37
CA LEU A 94 11.59 3.95 -1.00
C LEU A 94 12.74 4.41 -0.11
N ASP A 95 13.57 5.28 -0.64
CA ASP A 95 14.71 5.89 0.01
C ASP A 95 14.49 7.40 0.19
N LYS A 96 15.48 8.06 0.80
CA LYS A 96 15.40 9.49 1.06
C LYS A 96 15.37 10.33 -0.22
N GLU A 97 16.10 9.91 -1.27
CA GLU A 97 16.13 10.63 -2.55
C GLU A 97 14.76 10.60 -3.22
N LYS A 98 14.07 9.46 -3.20
CA LYS A 98 12.71 9.34 -3.72
C LYS A 98 11.70 10.13 -2.88
N MET A 99 11.89 10.20 -1.57
CA MET A 99 11.06 11.05 -0.71
C MET A 99 11.13 12.54 -1.08
N GLU A 100 12.24 13.00 -1.68
CA GLU A 100 12.36 14.39 -2.15
C GLU A 100 11.51 14.69 -3.39
N LEU A 101 11.11 13.66 -4.16
CA LEU A 101 10.23 13.80 -5.31
C LEU A 101 8.76 13.97 -4.91
N ALA A 102 8.43 13.53 -3.71
CA ALA A 102 7.04 13.51 -3.22
C ALA A 102 6.63 14.84 -2.58
N PRO A 103 5.33 15.19 -2.61
CA PRO A 103 4.81 16.34 -1.89
C PRO A 103 5.18 16.33 -0.41
N LYS A 104 5.33 17.52 0.17
CA LYS A 104 5.74 17.69 1.59
C LYS A 104 4.73 17.15 2.58
N ASP A 105 3.48 17.01 2.17
CA ASP A 105 2.34 16.55 2.96
C ASP A 105 1.89 15.12 2.59
N MET A 106 2.54 14.48 1.61
CA MET A 106 2.29 13.07 1.32
C MET A 106 2.53 12.20 2.55
N LEU A 107 1.66 11.23 2.80
CA LEU A 107 1.83 10.26 3.89
C LEU A 107 2.29 8.91 3.37
N VAL A 108 3.30 8.32 4.03
CA VAL A 108 3.77 6.96 3.73
C VAL A 108 3.20 5.97 4.74
N LEU A 109 2.51 4.96 4.23
CA LEU A 109 1.88 3.88 4.97
C LEU A 109 2.54 2.54 4.60
N HIS A 110 2.54 1.60 5.54
CA HIS A 110 3.01 0.22 5.33
C HIS A 110 2.35 -0.72 6.35
N PRO A 111 1.85 -1.90 5.96
CA PRO A 111 1.18 -2.81 6.89
C PRO A 111 2.13 -3.50 7.89
N LEU A 112 3.44 -3.38 7.69
CA LEU A 112 4.50 -4.04 8.46
C LEU A 112 4.29 -5.58 8.64
N PRO A 113 5.36 -6.37 8.86
CA PRO A 113 6.76 -5.95 8.90
C PRO A 113 7.31 -5.63 7.50
N ARG A 114 8.24 -4.69 7.43
CA ARG A 114 9.02 -4.42 6.22
C ARG A 114 10.32 -5.21 6.23
N VAL A 115 10.94 -5.34 5.05
CA VAL A 115 12.28 -5.88 4.85
C VAL A 115 13.20 -4.75 4.37
N ASN A 116 13.22 -4.47 3.07
CA ASN A 116 14.06 -3.45 2.44
C ASN A 116 13.29 -2.49 1.52
N GLU A 117 11.99 -2.69 1.36
CA GLU A 117 11.14 -1.85 0.49
C GLU A 117 10.98 -0.41 0.98
N ILE A 118 11.34 -0.13 2.23
CA ILE A 118 11.52 1.23 2.75
C ILE A 118 12.84 1.26 3.50
N SER A 119 13.75 2.15 3.09
CA SER A 119 15.04 2.36 3.74
C SER A 119 14.85 2.87 5.18
N VAL A 120 15.75 2.46 6.08
CA VAL A 120 15.68 2.85 7.50
C VAL A 120 15.79 4.38 7.68
N GLU A 121 16.51 5.06 6.81
CA GLU A 121 16.65 6.52 6.83
C GLU A 121 15.33 7.29 6.61
N VAL A 122 14.30 6.63 6.05
CA VAL A 122 12.96 7.21 5.86
C VAL A 122 12.18 7.25 7.18
N ASP A 123 12.58 6.47 8.21
CA ASP A 123 11.89 6.42 9.50
C ASP A 123 11.86 7.77 10.22
N ASP A 124 12.86 8.61 9.99
CA ASP A 124 12.96 9.93 10.58
C ASP A 124 12.18 11.01 9.80
N ASP A 125 11.64 10.69 8.63
CA ASP A 125 10.82 11.61 7.85
C ASP A 125 9.42 11.76 8.50
N PRO A 126 8.94 12.98 8.76
CA PRO A 126 7.63 13.20 9.39
C PRO A 126 6.45 12.64 8.58
N ARG A 127 6.64 12.39 7.29
CA ARG A 127 5.65 11.76 6.40
C ARG A 127 5.56 10.25 6.57
N ALA A 128 6.57 9.61 7.21
CA ALA A 128 6.61 8.18 7.49
C ALA A 128 5.72 7.82 8.70
N VAL A 129 4.45 7.56 8.44
CA VAL A 129 3.45 7.36 9.51
C VAL A 129 3.07 5.89 9.74
N TYR A 130 3.79 4.94 9.15
CA TYR A 130 3.49 3.50 9.26
C TYR A 130 3.61 2.94 10.69
N PHE A 131 4.46 3.46 11.56
CA PHE A 131 4.49 3.05 12.97
C PHE A 131 3.23 3.52 13.71
N LYS A 132 2.78 4.75 13.43
CA LYS A 132 1.53 5.28 13.96
C LYS A 132 0.32 4.53 13.43
N GLN A 133 0.36 4.12 12.15
CA GLN A 133 -0.65 3.26 11.54
C GLN A 133 -0.81 1.93 12.30
N VAL A 134 0.29 1.29 12.72
CA VAL A 134 0.23 0.05 13.51
C VAL A 134 -0.46 0.27 14.84
N GLN A 135 -0.16 1.38 15.53
CA GLN A 135 -0.83 1.73 16.77
C GLN A 135 -2.34 1.91 16.57
N TYR A 136 -2.75 2.62 15.53
CA TYR A 136 -4.18 2.74 15.20
C TYR A 136 -4.81 1.39 14.85
N GLY A 137 -4.07 0.48 14.24
CA GLY A 137 -4.51 -0.87 13.98
C GLY A 137 -4.82 -1.66 15.27
N VAL A 138 -4.11 -1.40 16.36
CA VAL A 138 -4.44 -1.97 17.70
C VAL A 138 -5.78 -1.42 18.18
N TYR A 139 -5.97 -0.10 18.15
CA TYR A 139 -7.21 0.53 18.62
C TYR A 139 -8.43 0.08 17.83
N ILE A 140 -8.32 -0.02 16.51
CA ILE A 140 -9.42 -0.50 15.66
C ILE A 140 -9.76 -1.96 15.93
N ARG A 141 -8.76 -2.83 16.18
CA ARG A 141 -9.02 -4.23 16.58
C ARG A 141 -9.70 -4.32 17.94
N MET A 142 -9.29 -3.51 18.91
CA MET A 142 -9.96 -3.44 20.23
C MET A 142 -11.42 -3.01 20.05
N ALA A 143 -11.66 -1.92 19.33
CA ALA A 143 -13.01 -1.43 19.06
C ALA A 143 -13.88 -2.48 18.34
N LEU A 144 -13.31 -3.18 17.35
CA LEU A 144 -14.02 -4.24 16.64
C LEU A 144 -14.43 -5.39 17.56
N ILE A 145 -13.52 -5.85 18.43
CA ILE A 145 -13.82 -6.92 19.41
C ILE A 145 -14.92 -6.49 20.37
N LEU A 146 -14.82 -5.27 20.94
CA LEU A 146 -15.84 -4.72 21.83
C LEU A 146 -17.20 -4.64 21.15
N THR A 147 -17.24 -4.14 19.91
CA THR A 147 -18.48 -4.04 19.12
C THR A 147 -19.10 -5.41 18.85
N LEU A 148 -18.29 -6.40 18.47
CA LEU A 148 -18.78 -7.75 18.18
C LEU A 148 -19.31 -8.49 19.41
N LEU A 149 -18.78 -8.15 20.59
CA LEU A 149 -19.19 -8.73 21.87
C LEU A 149 -20.25 -7.88 22.60
N ASP A 150 -20.70 -6.78 21.99
CA ASP A 150 -21.64 -5.81 22.58
C ASP A 150 -21.18 -5.29 23.95
N ILE A 151 -19.88 -5.07 24.11
CA ILE A 151 -19.26 -4.54 25.32
C ILE A 151 -19.12 -3.03 25.19
N HIS A 152 -19.76 -2.30 26.11
CA HIS A 152 -19.60 -0.86 26.26
C HIS A 152 -18.52 -0.58 27.31
N VAL A 153 -17.61 0.34 27.00
CA VAL A 153 -16.56 0.82 27.89
C VAL A 153 -16.87 2.27 28.22
N ASP A 154 -16.95 2.58 29.50
CA ASP A 154 -17.18 3.93 30.03
C ASP A 154 -15.91 4.79 29.88
#